data_92fb0b6381a52711f223e275e19f17ea
#
_entry.id   92fb0b6381a52711f223e275e19f17ea
#
_cell.length_a   1.000
_cell.length_b   1.000
_cell.length_c   1.000
_cell.angle_alpha   90.00
_cell.angle_beta   90.00
_cell.angle_gamma   90.00
#
_symmetry.space_group_name_H-M   'P 1'
#
loop_
_entity.id
_entity.type
_entity.pdbx_description
1 polymer ?
#
loop_
_entity_poly.entity_id
_entity_poly.type
_entity_poly.pdbx_seq_one_letter_code
_entity_poly.pdbx_strand_id
1 'polypeptide(L)'
;MTVEPKPGAGGILAVNDLSQSPQDGYTLLVGVSSLVSEIPHIIKMPGDIAKELKPLVEIGHGGLVMVGAPSVPAKSFNELLAWVQANRGKVSYAS
;
A
#
# COMPACT_ATOMS: atom_id res chain seq x y z
N MET A 1 -20.48 -5.14 -17.01
CA MET A 1 -19.26 -4.74 -16.28
C MET A 1 -18.64 -6.00 -15.71
N THR A 2 -17.35 -6.23 -15.96
CA THR A 2 -16.62 -7.36 -15.40
C THR A 2 -15.64 -6.84 -14.35
N VAL A 3 -15.55 -7.50 -13.21
CA VAL A 3 -14.58 -7.17 -12.14
C VAL A 3 -13.59 -8.31 -12.05
N GLU A 4 -12.32 -7.99 -12.27
CA GLU A 4 -11.22 -8.96 -12.21
C GLU A 4 -10.28 -8.61 -11.05
N PRO A 5 -10.18 -9.44 -10.00
CA PRO A 5 -9.18 -9.24 -8.96
C PRO A 5 -7.78 -9.58 -9.48
N LYS A 6 -6.84 -8.64 -9.34
CA LYS A 6 -5.43 -8.80 -9.73
C LYS A 6 -4.54 -8.62 -8.49
N PRO A 7 -4.55 -9.58 -7.54
CA PRO A 7 -3.71 -9.48 -6.33
C PRO A 7 -2.24 -9.72 -6.66
N GLY A 8 -1.36 -9.10 -5.88
CA GLY A 8 0.08 -9.34 -5.92
C GLY A 8 0.92 -8.08 -6.06
N ALA A 9 2.14 -8.16 -5.54
CA ALA A 9 3.16 -7.12 -5.60
C ALA A 9 2.65 -5.71 -5.21
N GLY A 10 1.80 -5.60 -4.17
CA GLY A 10 1.24 -4.32 -3.74
C GLY A 10 0.29 -3.66 -4.76
N GLY A 11 -0.26 -4.42 -5.71
CA GLY A 11 -1.15 -3.90 -6.76
C GLY A 11 -0.44 -3.56 -8.08
N ILE A 12 0.87 -3.76 -8.19
CA ILE A 12 1.64 -3.46 -9.41
C ILE A 12 1.13 -4.28 -10.61
N LEU A 13 0.72 -5.53 -10.37
CA LEU A 13 0.18 -6.36 -11.45
C LEU A 13 -1.08 -5.75 -12.06
N ALA A 14 -1.95 -5.18 -11.23
CA ALA A 14 -3.15 -4.49 -11.69
C ALA A 14 -2.83 -3.20 -12.46
N VAL A 15 -1.81 -2.45 -12.02
CA VAL A 15 -1.35 -1.25 -12.73
C VAL A 15 -0.77 -1.61 -14.09
N ASN A 16 0.06 -2.64 -14.18
CA ASN A 16 0.63 -3.09 -15.46
C ASN A 16 -0.46 -3.54 -16.45
N ASP A 17 -1.48 -4.24 -15.94
CA ASP A 17 -2.61 -4.67 -16.75
C ASP A 17 -3.40 -3.48 -17.30
N LEU A 18 -3.66 -2.47 -16.43
CA LEU A 18 -4.28 -1.22 -16.86
C LEU A 18 -3.45 -0.49 -17.92
N SER A 19 -2.12 -0.40 -17.74
CA SER A 19 -1.23 0.29 -18.68
C SER A 19 -1.19 -0.36 -20.07
N GLN A 20 -1.44 -1.67 -20.14
CA GLN A 20 -1.54 -2.42 -21.39
C GLN A 20 -2.94 -2.40 -22.01
N SER A 21 -3.94 -1.92 -21.28
CA SER A 21 -5.31 -1.84 -21.75
C SER A 21 -5.51 -0.63 -22.67
N PRO A 22 -6.49 -0.67 -23.60
CA PRO A 22 -6.83 0.50 -24.39
C PRO A 22 -7.20 1.71 -23.53
N GLN A 23 -6.67 2.88 -23.87
CA GLN A 23 -6.96 4.13 -23.16
C GLN A 23 -8.27 4.79 -23.62
N ASP A 24 -9.33 3.99 -23.65
CA ASP A 24 -10.67 4.38 -24.14
C ASP A 24 -11.65 4.75 -23.02
N GLY A 25 -11.19 4.68 -21.76
CA GLY A 25 -12.00 5.00 -20.59
C GLY A 25 -12.90 3.86 -20.08
N TYR A 26 -12.85 2.67 -20.71
CA TYR A 26 -13.64 1.53 -20.29
C TYR A 26 -12.92 0.60 -19.30
N THR A 27 -11.61 0.75 -19.12
CA THR A 27 -10.84 0.00 -18.14
C THR A 27 -10.48 0.92 -16.97
N LEU A 28 -10.89 0.53 -15.75
CA LEU A 28 -10.70 1.28 -14.53
C LEU A 28 -9.96 0.43 -13.50
N LEU A 29 -9.07 1.06 -12.74
CA LEU A 29 -8.38 0.44 -11.61
C LEU A 29 -9.02 0.92 -10.30
N VAL A 30 -9.38 -0.02 -9.44
CA VAL A 30 -9.69 0.25 -8.03
C VAL A 30 -8.49 -0.17 -7.21
N GLY A 31 -7.85 0.78 -6.58
CA GLY A 31 -6.62 0.57 -5.83
C GLY A 31 -6.56 1.39 -4.54
N VAL A 32 -5.49 1.23 -3.79
CA VAL A 32 -5.22 1.97 -2.56
C VAL A 32 -4.23 3.10 -2.83
N SER A 33 -4.25 4.15 -2.02
CA SER A 33 -3.40 5.33 -2.17
C SER A 33 -1.89 5.00 -2.15
N SER A 34 -1.49 3.94 -1.46
CA SER A 34 -0.09 3.49 -1.43
C SER A 34 0.49 3.14 -2.80
N LEU A 35 -0.35 2.80 -3.78
CA LEU A 35 0.10 2.58 -5.18
C LEU A 35 0.84 3.78 -5.76
N VAL A 36 0.47 4.99 -5.39
CA VAL A 36 1.08 6.23 -5.89
C VAL A 36 1.98 6.92 -4.87
N SER A 37 1.76 6.70 -3.57
CA SER A 37 2.50 7.39 -2.50
C SER A 37 3.69 6.60 -1.94
N GLU A 38 3.61 5.28 -1.90
CA GLU A 38 4.62 4.43 -1.23
C GLU A 38 5.35 3.51 -2.19
N ILE A 39 4.61 2.78 -3.02
CA ILE A 39 5.15 1.73 -3.89
C ILE A 39 6.27 2.25 -4.81
N PRO A 40 6.18 3.44 -5.45
CA PRO A 40 7.25 3.97 -6.29
C PRO A 40 8.59 4.19 -5.58
N HIS A 41 8.56 4.34 -4.25
CA HIS A 41 9.75 4.55 -3.43
C HIS A 41 10.38 3.24 -2.93
N ILE A 42 9.61 2.16 -2.91
CA ILE A 42 10.01 0.84 -2.38
C ILE A 42 10.43 -0.10 -3.51
N ILE A 43 9.70 -0.06 -4.62
CA ILE A 43 9.90 -0.96 -5.74
C ILE A 43 10.26 -0.15 -6.98
N LYS A 44 11.36 -0.54 -7.64
CA LYS A 44 11.76 0.07 -8.88
C LYS A 44 10.80 -0.37 -9.99
N MET A 45 10.03 0.57 -10.49
CA MET A 45 9.03 0.32 -11.53
C MET A 45 9.50 0.85 -12.89
N PRO A 46 9.12 0.20 -13.98
CA PRO A 46 9.25 0.79 -15.30
C PRO A 46 8.20 1.90 -15.44
N GLY A 47 8.64 3.16 -15.57
CA GLY A 47 7.76 4.31 -15.71
C GLY A 47 7.42 5.03 -14.39
N ASP A 48 6.73 6.15 -14.50
CA ASP A 48 6.27 6.99 -13.38
C ASP A 48 4.76 6.80 -13.22
N ILE A 49 4.38 5.83 -12.38
CA ILE A 49 2.97 5.48 -12.14
C ILE A 49 2.14 6.70 -11.74
N ALA A 50 2.71 7.61 -10.95
CA ALA A 50 1.98 8.80 -10.52
C ALA A 50 1.59 9.71 -11.71
N LYS A 51 2.34 9.65 -12.81
CA LYS A 51 2.02 10.38 -14.05
C LYS A 51 1.14 9.60 -15.01
N GLU A 52 1.22 8.27 -14.98
CA GLU A 52 0.47 7.40 -15.89
C GLU A 52 -0.98 7.19 -15.41
N LEU A 53 -1.20 7.21 -14.10
CA LEU A 53 -2.52 7.04 -13.51
C LEU A 53 -3.23 8.38 -13.33
N LYS A 54 -4.44 8.48 -13.83
CA LYS A 54 -5.34 9.62 -13.58
C LYS A 54 -6.33 9.27 -12.48
N PRO A 55 -6.21 9.86 -11.27
CA PRO A 55 -7.19 9.64 -10.21
C PRO A 55 -8.54 10.24 -10.63
N LEU A 56 -9.60 9.50 -10.41
CA LEU A 56 -10.98 9.90 -10.77
C LEU A 56 -11.80 10.25 -9.54
N VAL A 57 -11.83 9.36 -8.55
CA VAL A 57 -12.68 9.53 -7.36
C VAL A 57 -12.13 8.70 -6.20
N GLU A 58 -12.26 9.22 -4.99
CA GLU A 58 -12.07 8.46 -3.76
C GLU A 58 -13.35 7.70 -3.43
N ILE A 59 -13.27 6.36 -3.39
CA ILE A 59 -14.41 5.48 -3.12
C ILE A 59 -14.63 5.29 -1.62
N GLY A 60 -13.56 5.32 -0.84
CA GLY A 60 -13.60 5.13 0.60
C GLY A 60 -12.33 5.58 1.27
N HIS A 61 -12.47 5.91 2.56
CA HIS A 61 -11.36 6.29 3.44
C HIS A 61 -11.31 5.36 4.64
N GLY A 62 -10.12 4.91 5.00
CA GLY A 62 -9.92 4.03 6.15
C GLY A 62 -8.62 4.36 6.89
N GLY A 63 -8.60 4.09 8.18
CA GLY A 63 -7.41 4.19 9.02
C GLY A 63 -6.76 2.83 9.25
N LEU A 64 -5.46 2.85 9.51
CA LEU A 64 -4.73 1.69 10.00
C LEU A 64 -4.62 1.75 11.52
N VAL A 65 -4.70 0.59 12.16
CA VAL A 65 -4.51 0.45 13.59
C VAL A 65 -3.26 -0.41 13.84
N MET A 66 -2.34 0.12 14.62
CA MET A 66 -1.20 -0.66 15.08
C MET A 66 -1.62 -1.50 16.29
N VAL A 67 -1.41 -2.79 16.22
CA VAL A 67 -1.66 -3.72 17.31
C VAL A 67 -0.36 -4.41 17.72
N GLY A 68 -0.17 -4.58 19.00
CA GLY A 68 0.98 -5.30 19.55
C GLY A 68 0.58 -6.66 20.11
N ALA A 69 1.51 -7.62 20.10
CA ALA A 69 1.32 -8.88 20.81
C ALA A 69 1.19 -8.61 22.32
N PRO A 70 0.45 -9.45 23.08
CA PRO A 70 0.32 -9.29 24.54
C PRO A 70 1.65 -9.29 25.30
N SER A 71 2.68 -9.87 24.71
CA SER A 71 4.04 -9.91 25.27
C SER A 71 4.81 -8.59 25.16
N VAL A 72 4.32 -7.62 24.36
CA VAL A 72 4.95 -6.29 24.24
C VAL A 72 4.58 -5.45 25.46
N PRO A 73 5.56 -5.04 26.30
CA PRO A 73 5.30 -4.36 27.56
C PRO A 73 5.08 -2.85 27.38
N ALA A 74 4.32 -2.43 26.37
CA ALA A 74 4.04 -1.04 26.05
C ALA A 74 2.54 -0.79 26.06
N LYS A 75 2.11 0.25 26.81
CA LYS A 75 0.70 0.66 26.91
C LYS A 75 0.42 1.96 26.17
N SER A 76 1.46 2.63 25.65
CA SER A 76 1.36 3.85 24.87
C SER A 76 2.34 3.82 23.69
N PHE A 77 2.12 4.71 22.72
CA PHE A 77 3.02 4.82 21.57
C PHE A 77 4.45 5.22 21.97
N ASN A 78 4.60 6.11 22.95
CA ASN A 78 5.92 6.52 23.43
C ASN A 78 6.67 5.39 24.13
N GLU A 79 5.97 4.58 24.93
CA GLU A 79 6.54 3.39 25.55
C GLU A 79 6.93 2.34 24.49
N LEU A 80 6.12 2.18 23.44
CA LEU A 80 6.44 1.30 22.32
C LEU A 80 7.71 1.76 21.60
N LEU A 81 7.86 3.06 21.33
CA LEU A 81 9.06 3.60 20.70
C LEU A 81 10.31 3.35 21.55
N ALA A 82 10.23 3.62 22.86
CA ALA A 82 11.33 3.38 23.78
C ALA A 82 11.71 1.88 23.83
N TRP A 83 10.72 1.00 23.86
CA TRP A 83 10.94 -0.44 23.86
C TRP A 83 11.57 -0.93 22.56
N VAL A 84 11.11 -0.46 21.40
CA VAL A 84 11.69 -0.78 20.08
C VAL A 84 13.13 -0.29 19.97
N GLN A 85 13.42 0.93 20.47
CA GLN A 85 14.78 1.47 20.48
C GLN A 85 15.74 0.64 21.35
N ALA A 86 15.27 0.16 22.49
CA ALA A 86 16.04 -0.71 23.39
C ALA A 86 16.26 -2.12 22.80
N ASN A 87 15.41 -2.57 21.89
CA ASN A 87 15.43 -3.91 21.28
C ASN A 87 15.71 -3.87 19.78
N ARG A 88 16.55 -2.95 19.31
CA ARG A 88 16.91 -2.82 17.89
C ARG A 88 17.39 -4.15 17.30
N GLY A 89 16.88 -4.51 16.14
CA GLY A 89 17.21 -5.74 15.44
C GLY A 89 16.54 -7.02 15.98
N LYS A 90 15.74 -6.91 17.05
CA LYS A 90 14.99 -8.03 17.64
C LYS A 90 13.49 -7.92 17.49
N VAL A 91 13.01 -6.78 16.98
CA VAL A 91 11.60 -6.50 16.79
C VAL A 91 11.25 -6.69 15.33
N SER A 92 10.22 -7.48 15.06
CA SER A 92 9.64 -7.67 13.74
C SER A 92 8.21 -7.14 13.71
N TYR A 93 7.76 -6.73 12.52
CA TYR A 93 6.37 -6.35 12.28
C TYR A 93 5.87 -7.05 11.03
N ALA A 94 4.57 -7.21 10.93
CA ALA A 94 3.87 -7.68 9.75
C ALA A 94 2.82 -6.64 9.32
N SER A 95 2.67 -6.49 8.02
CA SER A 95 1.69 -5.58 7.40
C SER A 95 0.97 -6.27 6.25
#